data_bc3940621f56286a59410b7ce3365815
#
_entry.id   bc3940621f56286a59410b7ce3365815
#
_cell.length_a   1.000
_cell.length_b   1.000
_cell.length_c   1.000
_cell.angle_alpha   90.00
_cell.angle_beta   90.00
_cell.angle_gamma   90.00
#
_symmetry.space_group_name_H-M   'P 1'
#
loop_
_entity.id
_entity.type
_entity.pdbx_description
1 polymer ?
#
loop_
_entity_poly.entity_id
_entity_poly.type
_entity_poly.pdbx_seq_one_letter_code
_entity_poly.pdbx_strand_id
1 'polypeptide(L)'
;MLVIAIDGACRRNGKPDCVSAGGVFVLHLDENLNIYNTALKTNYEVQSTNQRGELLALLTALDYVYTAQQPAQIITDSEYLFNTMTKEWCKNWMRKGWVTASGDPVKNQDIWLEIMNAQKRCEESGYEVSFYHIKGHAVSFGKVTAQKLISQDESGRALYDAVNERVCTTQLKEGMYEQIVDLSVKNNGFELSDNILRRFVVTNTVADAVATKCVEAADALMK
;
A
#
# COMPACT_ATOMS: atom_id res chain seq x y z
N MET A 1 6.10 14.80 -7.67
CA MET A 1 5.62 13.41 -7.90
C MET A 1 5.48 12.71 -6.55
N LEU A 2 4.47 11.86 -6.42
CA LEU A 2 4.26 11.05 -5.21
C LEU A 2 4.77 9.62 -5.39
N VAL A 3 5.36 9.06 -4.33
CA VAL A 3 5.58 7.62 -4.17
C VAL A 3 4.76 7.19 -2.95
N ILE A 4 3.79 6.32 -3.14
CA ILE A 4 2.82 5.93 -2.12
C ILE A 4 2.88 4.42 -1.93
N ALA A 5 3.20 3.97 -0.71
CA ALA A 5 3.01 2.56 -0.37
C ALA A 5 1.72 2.37 0.42
N ILE A 6 1.07 1.26 0.12
CA ILE A 6 -0.18 0.85 0.76
C ILE A 6 -0.05 -0.57 1.30
N ASP A 7 -0.67 -0.81 2.46
CA ASP A 7 -0.73 -2.13 3.08
C ASP A 7 -2.00 -2.28 3.90
N GLY A 8 -2.45 -3.51 4.09
CA GLY A 8 -3.62 -3.86 4.89
C GLY A 8 -3.25 -4.71 6.11
N ALA A 9 -3.85 -4.42 7.25
CA ALA A 9 -3.73 -5.23 8.45
C ALA A 9 -5.11 -5.65 8.96
N CYS A 10 -5.19 -6.84 9.56
CA CYS A 10 -6.44 -7.33 10.14
C CYS A 10 -6.18 -8.06 11.46
N ARG A 11 -7.03 -7.80 12.45
CA ARG A 11 -7.10 -8.59 13.68
C ARG A 11 -8.35 -9.45 13.68
N ARG A 12 -8.19 -10.72 14.09
CA ARG A 12 -9.27 -11.71 14.16
C ARG A 12 -9.94 -11.98 12.80
N ASN A 13 -9.14 -12.02 11.73
CA ASN A 13 -9.62 -12.28 10.38
C ASN A 13 -10.52 -13.52 10.32
N GLY A 14 -11.68 -13.39 9.66
CA GLY A 14 -12.69 -14.45 9.56
C GLY A 14 -13.60 -14.61 10.79
N LYS A 15 -13.48 -13.74 11.81
CA LYS A 15 -14.39 -13.70 12.97
C LYS A 15 -15.34 -12.50 12.89
N PRO A 16 -16.54 -12.57 13.55
CA PRO A 16 -17.52 -11.48 13.52
C PRO A 16 -17.01 -10.15 14.08
N ASP A 17 -16.01 -10.19 14.96
CA ASP A 17 -15.39 -9.05 15.61
C ASP A 17 -14.07 -8.65 14.94
N CYS A 18 -13.86 -9.06 13.69
CA CYS A 18 -12.68 -8.67 12.91
C CYS A 18 -12.63 -7.16 12.71
N VAL A 19 -11.44 -6.60 12.88
CA VAL A 19 -11.11 -5.22 12.52
C VAL A 19 -10.03 -5.24 11.47
N SER A 20 -10.22 -4.52 10.38
CA SER A 20 -9.18 -4.31 9.35
C SER A 20 -8.84 -2.84 9.24
N ALA A 21 -7.60 -2.56 8.87
CA ALA A 21 -7.11 -1.21 8.65
C ALA A 21 -6.23 -1.15 7.41
N GLY A 22 -6.32 -0.03 6.69
CA GLY A 22 -5.39 0.35 5.65
C GLY A 22 -4.36 1.33 6.18
N GLY A 23 -3.09 1.09 5.85
CA GLY A 23 -1.97 2.00 6.09
C GLY A 23 -1.45 2.55 4.77
N VAL A 24 -1.23 3.85 4.73
CA VAL A 24 -0.72 4.56 3.56
C VAL A 24 0.44 5.45 3.99
N PHE A 25 1.57 5.28 3.34
CA PHE A 25 2.73 6.15 3.52
C PHE A 25 3.09 6.84 2.22
N VAL A 26 3.22 8.16 2.27
CA VAL A 26 3.43 9.03 1.10
C VAL A 26 4.78 9.72 1.20
N LEU A 27 5.56 9.62 0.14
CA LEU A 27 6.74 10.46 -0.11
C LEU A 27 6.39 11.50 -1.17
N HIS A 28 6.68 12.76 -0.88
CA HIS A 28 6.65 13.83 -1.87
C HIS A 28 8.06 14.07 -2.41
N LEU A 29 8.23 13.89 -3.71
CA LEU A 29 9.52 14.02 -4.40
C LEU A 29 9.54 15.27 -5.27
N ASP A 30 10.66 16.01 -5.20
CA ASP A 30 10.97 17.09 -6.12
C ASP A 30 11.42 16.56 -7.52
N GLU A 31 11.79 17.44 -8.42
CA GLU A 31 12.25 17.11 -9.78
C GLU A 31 13.57 16.30 -9.78
N ASN A 32 14.37 16.40 -8.72
CA ASN A 32 15.61 15.67 -8.53
C ASN A 32 15.41 14.37 -7.72
N LEU A 33 14.16 13.98 -7.47
CA LEU A 33 13.77 12.82 -6.67
C LEU A 33 14.18 12.91 -5.19
N ASN A 34 14.43 14.12 -4.66
CA ASN A 34 14.64 14.31 -3.22
C ASN A 34 13.31 14.33 -2.49
N ILE A 35 13.29 13.77 -1.28
CA ILE A 35 12.11 13.77 -0.42
C ILE A 35 12.03 15.14 0.28
N TYR A 36 11.01 15.94 -0.04
CA TYR A 36 10.78 17.23 0.62
C TYR A 36 9.64 17.19 1.64
N ASN A 37 8.74 16.20 1.56
CA ASN A 37 7.67 15.99 2.52
C ASN A 37 7.28 14.53 2.63
N THR A 38 6.67 14.13 3.75
CA THR A 38 6.09 12.81 3.96
C THR A 38 4.72 12.94 4.64
N ALA A 39 3.85 11.96 4.44
CA ALA A 39 2.55 11.91 5.12
C ALA A 39 2.13 10.47 5.41
N LEU A 40 1.44 10.29 6.54
CA LEU A 40 0.73 9.06 6.89
C LEU A 40 -0.77 9.27 6.73
N LYS A 41 -1.45 8.25 6.18
CA LYS A 41 -2.91 8.17 6.17
C LYS A 41 -3.33 6.78 6.62
N THR A 42 -4.46 6.71 7.28
CA THR A 42 -5.04 5.46 7.77
C THR A 42 -6.55 5.47 7.58
N ASN A 43 -7.11 4.30 7.40
CA ASN A 43 -8.54 4.07 7.43
C ASN A 43 -8.78 2.70 8.08
N TYR A 44 -9.94 2.48 8.70
CA TYR A 44 -10.27 1.19 9.29
C TYR A 44 -11.75 0.87 9.17
N GLU A 45 -12.06 -0.41 9.24
CA GLU A 45 -13.41 -0.93 9.19
C GLU A 45 -13.57 -2.09 10.19
N VAL A 46 -14.72 -2.12 10.86
CA VAL A 46 -15.11 -3.21 11.76
C VAL A 46 -15.93 -4.26 11.03
N GLN A 47 -15.96 -5.49 11.57
CA GLN A 47 -16.63 -6.64 10.93
C GLN A 47 -16.16 -6.88 9.48
N SER A 48 -14.86 -6.83 9.28
CA SER A 48 -14.21 -6.73 8.00
C SER A 48 -13.24 -7.89 7.75
N THR A 49 -12.39 -7.79 6.72
CA THR A 49 -11.39 -8.81 6.34
C THR A 49 -10.05 -8.16 6.03
N ASN A 50 -8.95 -8.93 6.04
CA ASN A 50 -7.65 -8.42 5.62
C ASN A 50 -7.71 -7.79 4.22
N GLN A 51 -8.38 -8.45 3.28
CA GLN A 51 -8.52 -7.95 1.91
C GLN A 51 -9.20 -6.57 1.85
N ARG A 52 -10.18 -6.30 2.71
CA ARG A 52 -10.79 -4.97 2.78
C ARG A 52 -9.83 -3.91 3.33
N GLY A 53 -8.93 -4.27 4.26
CA GLY A 53 -7.87 -3.37 4.71
C GLY A 53 -6.97 -2.90 3.57
N GLU A 54 -6.55 -3.81 2.68
CA GLU A 54 -5.81 -3.50 1.46
C GLU A 54 -6.58 -2.54 0.53
N LEU A 55 -7.87 -2.81 0.33
CA LEU A 55 -8.72 -1.98 -0.53
C LEU A 55 -8.97 -0.59 0.08
N LEU A 56 -9.13 -0.49 1.39
CA LEU A 56 -9.23 0.79 2.11
C LEU A 56 -7.95 1.61 1.96
N ALA A 57 -6.77 0.97 2.02
CA ALA A 57 -5.50 1.64 1.79
C ALA A 57 -5.42 2.19 0.35
N LEU A 58 -5.82 1.41 -0.66
CA LEU A 58 -5.84 1.85 -2.05
C LEU A 58 -6.78 3.02 -2.26
N LEU A 59 -8.00 2.95 -1.75
CA LEU A 59 -8.98 4.05 -1.86
C LEU A 59 -8.42 5.33 -1.23
N THR A 60 -7.86 5.22 -0.02
CA THR A 60 -7.23 6.35 0.69
C THR A 60 -6.06 6.94 -0.10
N ALA A 61 -5.25 6.10 -0.76
CA ALA A 61 -4.14 6.56 -1.60
C ALA A 61 -4.62 7.33 -2.84
N LEU A 62 -5.64 6.83 -3.52
CA LEU A 62 -6.21 7.51 -4.70
C LEU A 62 -6.87 8.86 -4.33
N ASP A 63 -7.58 8.92 -3.22
CA ASP A 63 -8.14 10.19 -2.72
C ASP A 63 -7.02 11.17 -2.34
N TYR A 64 -5.90 10.67 -1.82
CA TYR A 64 -4.73 11.51 -1.55
C TYR A 64 -4.10 12.05 -2.84
N VAL A 65 -3.94 11.23 -3.89
CA VAL A 65 -3.45 11.64 -5.21
C VAL A 65 -4.30 12.78 -5.77
N TYR A 66 -5.63 12.60 -5.74
CA TYR A 66 -6.57 13.61 -6.22
C TYR A 66 -6.46 14.93 -5.44
N THR A 67 -6.36 14.85 -4.10
CA THR A 67 -6.26 16.03 -3.24
C THR A 67 -4.91 16.74 -3.38
N ALA A 68 -3.82 15.99 -3.53
CA ALA A 68 -2.47 16.51 -3.71
C ALA A 68 -2.23 17.08 -5.12
N GLN A 69 -3.10 16.74 -6.07
CA GLN A 69 -3.02 17.19 -7.48
C GLN A 69 -1.66 16.85 -8.14
N GLN A 70 -1.16 15.65 -7.92
CA GLN A 70 0.15 15.19 -8.41
C GLN A 70 0.07 13.76 -8.95
N PRO A 71 0.86 13.42 -9.99
CA PRO A 71 1.00 12.03 -10.42
C PRO A 71 1.64 11.18 -9.33
N ALA A 72 1.32 9.88 -9.30
CA ALA A 72 1.74 8.98 -8.25
C ALA A 72 2.20 7.61 -8.76
N GLN A 73 3.18 7.04 -8.05
CA GLN A 73 3.56 5.63 -8.10
C GLN A 73 3.01 4.96 -6.84
N ILE A 74 2.05 4.06 -7.00
CA ILE A 74 1.47 3.29 -5.89
C ILE A 74 2.14 1.92 -5.83
N ILE A 75 2.64 1.58 -4.64
CA ILE A 75 3.38 0.35 -4.33
C ILE A 75 2.52 -0.50 -3.40
N THR A 76 2.39 -1.78 -3.72
CA THR A 76 1.70 -2.77 -2.88
C THR A 76 2.44 -4.12 -2.91
N ASP A 77 2.32 -4.91 -1.87
CA ASP A 77 2.74 -6.31 -1.83
C ASP A 77 1.56 -7.28 -2.06
N SER A 78 0.37 -6.75 -2.27
CA SER A 78 -0.83 -7.53 -2.64
C SER A 78 -0.85 -7.82 -4.14
N GLU A 79 -0.48 -9.05 -4.53
CA GLU A 79 -0.56 -9.51 -5.92
C GLU A 79 -1.99 -9.40 -6.47
N TYR A 80 -3.00 -9.68 -5.62
CA TYR A 80 -4.40 -9.55 -5.99
C TYR A 80 -4.75 -8.12 -6.39
N LEU A 81 -4.38 -7.15 -5.56
CA LEU A 81 -4.66 -5.75 -5.81
C LEU A 81 -3.93 -5.25 -7.06
N PHE A 82 -2.61 -5.53 -7.14
CA PHE A 82 -1.81 -5.18 -8.31
C PHE A 82 -2.39 -5.73 -9.61
N ASN A 83 -2.72 -7.04 -9.66
CA ASN A 83 -3.30 -7.65 -10.85
C ASN A 83 -4.68 -7.08 -11.18
N THR A 84 -5.50 -6.78 -10.19
CA THR A 84 -6.83 -6.19 -10.43
C THR A 84 -6.75 -4.83 -11.09
N MET A 85 -5.79 -4.00 -10.66
CA MET A 85 -5.59 -2.65 -11.19
C MET A 85 -4.92 -2.67 -12.58
N THR A 86 -3.89 -3.51 -12.77
CA THR A 86 -3.07 -3.50 -13.98
C THR A 86 -3.63 -4.38 -15.12
N LYS A 87 -4.39 -5.44 -14.80
CA LYS A 87 -4.99 -6.36 -15.79
C LYS A 87 -6.45 -6.06 -16.07
N GLU A 88 -6.93 -4.88 -15.70
CA GLU A 88 -8.32 -4.42 -15.95
C GLU A 88 -9.42 -5.38 -15.45
N TRP A 89 -9.16 -6.11 -14.35
CA TRP A 89 -10.14 -7.06 -13.84
C TRP A 89 -11.45 -6.37 -13.43
N CYS A 90 -11.39 -5.20 -12.82
CA CYS A 90 -12.59 -4.44 -12.47
C CYS A 90 -13.45 -4.10 -13.68
N LYS A 91 -12.84 -3.64 -14.79
CA LYS A 91 -13.56 -3.35 -16.03
C LYS A 91 -14.22 -4.60 -16.60
N ASN A 92 -13.55 -5.76 -16.47
CA ASN A 92 -14.10 -7.05 -16.91
C ASN A 92 -15.26 -7.50 -16.00
N TRP A 93 -15.15 -7.33 -14.66
CA TRP A 93 -16.23 -7.66 -13.75
C TRP A 93 -17.46 -6.78 -13.99
N MET A 94 -17.29 -5.48 -14.17
CA MET A 94 -18.39 -4.57 -14.51
C MET A 94 -19.13 -5.03 -15.78
N ARG A 95 -18.40 -5.38 -16.84
CA ARG A 95 -19.01 -5.88 -18.11
C ARG A 95 -19.76 -7.19 -17.94
N LYS A 96 -19.35 -8.03 -16.98
CA LYS A 96 -19.92 -9.37 -16.71
C LYS A 96 -20.95 -9.36 -15.56
N GLY A 97 -21.37 -8.19 -15.07
CA GLY A 97 -22.31 -8.11 -13.96
C GLY A 97 -21.71 -8.51 -12.61
N TRP A 98 -20.43 -8.21 -12.38
CA TRP A 98 -19.70 -8.49 -11.13
C TRP A 98 -19.57 -9.98 -10.79
N VAL A 99 -19.27 -10.79 -11.80
CA VAL A 99 -19.04 -12.22 -11.67
C VAL A 99 -17.59 -12.54 -12.01
N THR A 100 -16.97 -13.43 -11.21
CA THR A 100 -15.60 -13.93 -11.44
C THR A 100 -15.54 -14.86 -12.65
N ALA A 101 -14.35 -15.27 -13.04
CA ALA A 101 -14.17 -16.26 -14.12
C ALA A 101 -14.78 -17.64 -13.77
N SER A 102 -14.88 -17.99 -12.47
CA SER A 102 -15.52 -19.21 -11.97
C SER A 102 -17.04 -19.12 -11.87
N GLY A 103 -17.64 -17.95 -12.11
CA GLY A 103 -19.08 -17.72 -11.99
C GLY A 103 -19.57 -17.26 -10.62
N ASP A 104 -18.65 -17.07 -9.66
CA ASP A 104 -18.99 -16.59 -8.31
C ASP A 104 -19.14 -15.06 -8.29
N PRO A 105 -19.98 -14.50 -7.41
CA PRO A 105 -20.03 -13.05 -7.20
C PRO A 105 -18.67 -12.49 -6.76
N VAL A 106 -18.25 -11.36 -7.35
CA VAL A 106 -17.04 -10.65 -6.92
C VAL A 106 -17.23 -10.11 -5.52
N LYS A 107 -16.32 -10.46 -4.61
CA LYS A 107 -16.32 -9.97 -3.22
C LYS A 107 -15.90 -8.49 -3.17
N ASN A 108 -16.40 -7.78 -2.17
CA ASN A 108 -16.05 -6.36 -1.93
C ASN A 108 -16.39 -5.45 -3.13
N GLN A 109 -17.45 -5.77 -3.85
CA GLN A 109 -17.91 -4.98 -5.00
C GLN A 109 -18.13 -3.50 -4.64
N ASP A 110 -18.66 -3.23 -3.45
CA ASP A 110 -18.91 -1.91 -2.91
C ASP A 110 -17.64 -1.02 -2.95
N ILE A 111 -16.57 -1.47 -2.31
CA ILE A 111 -15.34 -0.71 -2.24
C ILE A 111 -14.59 -0.68 -3.59
N TRP A 112 -14.72 -1.73 -4.43
CA TRP A 112 -14.17 -1.70 -5.79
C TRP A 112 -14.82 -0.62 -6.65
N LEU A 113 -16.13 -0.39 -6.52
CA LEU A 113 -16.83 0.71 -7.21
C LEU A 113 -16.28 2.08 -6.78
N GLU A 114 -16.03 2.27 -5.48
CA GLU A 114 -15.44 3.51 -4.97
C GLU A 114 -14.01 3.71 -5.49
N ILE A 115 -13.19 2.65 -5.50
CA ILE A 115 -11.83 2.68 -6.05
C ILE A 115 -11.84 3.06 -7.54
N MET A 116 -12.71 2.45 -8.35
CA MET A 116 -12.83 2.76 -9.77
C MET A 116 -13.25 4.23 -10.01
N ASN A 117 -14.15 4.75 -9.19
CA ASN A 117 -14.55 6.15 -9.25
C ASN A 117 -13.41 7.08 -8.83
N ALA A 118 -12.63 6.73 -7.79
CA ALA A 118 -11.47 7.50 -7.35
C ALA A 118 -10.36 7.52 -8.43
N GLN A 119 -10.06 6.36 -9.03
CA GLN A 119 -9.10 6.27 -10.13
C GLN A 119 -9.55 7.12 -11.33
N LYS A 120 -10.82 7.02 -11.72
CA LYS A 120 -11.38 7.82 -12.82
C LYS A 120 -11.25 9.33 -12.55
N ARG A 121 -11.50 9.80 -11.33
CA ARG A 121 -11.29 11.20 -10.96
C ARG A 121 -9.84 11.65 -11.16
N CYS A 122 -8.86 10.82 -10.78
CA CYS A 122 -7.45 11.09 -11.01
C CYS A 122 -7.14 11.18 -12.52
N GLU A 123 -7.60 10.21 -13.31
CA GLU A 123 -7.40 10.16 -14.76
C GLU A 123 -8.01 11.38 -15.48
N GLU A 124 -9.27 11.72 -15.17
CA GLU A 124 -9.96 12.89 -15.75
C GLU A 124 -9.32 14.22 -15.36
N SER A 125 -8.63 14.27 -14.23
CA SER A 125 -7.88 15.45 -13.77
C SER A 125 -6.44 15.48 -14.29
N GLY A 126 -6.00 14.48 -15.08
CA GLY A 126 -4.65 14.40 -15.64
C GLY A 126 -3.59 13.94 -14.64
N TYR A 127 -3.98 13.36 -13.50
CA TYR A 127 -3.04 12.81 -12.53
C TYR A 127 -2.78 11.34 -12.84
N GLU A 128 -1.66 11.05 -13.49
CA GLU A 128 -1.26 9.70 -13.84
C GLU A 128 -0.95 8.88 -12.57
N VAL A 129 -1.51 7.66 -12.48
CA VAL A 129 -1.26 6.71 -11.39
C VAL A 129 -0.71 5.42 -11.97
N SER A 130 0.51 5.07 -11.58
CA SER A 130 1.16 3.80 -11.94
C SER A 130 1.19 2.88 -10.73
N PHE A 131 1.10 1.56 -10.96
CA PHE A 131 1.11 0.55 -9.91
C PHE A 131 2.37 -0.30 -9.99
N TYR A 132 2.93 -0.62 -8.83
CA TYR A 132 4.11 -1.48 -8.69
C TYR A 132 3.87 -2.55 -7.63
N HIS A 133 4.29 -3.77 -7.95
CA HIS A 133 4.23 -4.89 -7.02
C HIS A 133 5.63 -5.22 -6.52
N ILE A 134 5.78 -5.33 -5.20
CA ILE A 134 7.02 -5.74 -4.56
C ILE A 134 6.76 -6.87 -3.57
N LYS A 135 7.82 -7.50 -3.08
CA LYS A 135 7.71 -8.51 -2.03
C LYS A 135 7.49 -7.84 -0.68
N GLY A 136 6.41 -8.19 0.00
CA GLY A 136 6.12 -7.76 1.36
C GLY A 136 7.11 -8.34 2.38
N HIS A 137 7.22 -7.68 3.54
CA HIS A 137 8.08 -8.07 4.67
C HIS A 137 9.55 -8.30 4.30
N ALA A 138 10.03 -7.60 3.26
CA ALA A 138 11.41 -7.71 2.80
C ALA A 138 12.44 -7.24 3.84
N VAL A 139 12.03 -6.37 4.76
CA VAL A 139 12.84 -5.87 5.87
C VAL A 139 12.14 -6.14 7.19
N SER A 140 12.84 -6.79 8.12
CA SER A 140 12.34 -6.94 9.49
C SER A 140 12.67 -5.69 10.29
N PHE A 141 11.67 -4.94 10.71
CA PHE A 141 11.80 -3.81 11.62
C PHE A 141 10.99 -4.06 12.90
N GLY A 142 11.59 -3.75 14.06
CA GLY A 142 10.96 -4.06 15.35
C GLY A 142 9.64 -3.29 15.55
N LYS A 143 8.54 -4.01 15.73
CA LYS A 143 7.18 -3.46 15.87
C LYS A 143 7.08 -2.35 16.93
N VAL A 144 7.62 -2.60 18.14
CA VAL A 144 7.59 -1.63 19.26
C VAL A 144 8.33 -0.35 18.89
N THR A 145 9.48 -0.48 18.21
CA THR A 145 10.27 0.66 17.74
C THR A 145 9.53 1.43 16.67
N ALA A 146 8.92 0.74 15.71
CA ALA A 146 8.12 1.36 14.64
C ALA A 146 6.94 2.15 15.22
N GLN A 147 6.17 1.56 16.14
CA GLN A 147 5.04 2.22 16.78
C GLN A 147 5.45 3.47 17.58
N LYS A 148 6.60 3.40 18.27
CA LYS A 148 7.16 4.56 18.99
C LYS A 148 7.50 5.68 18.03
N LEU A 149 8.22 5.41 16.94
CA LEU A 149 8.60 6.41 15.94
C LEU A 149 7.39 7.07 15.28
N ILE A 150 6.37 6.29 14.89
CA ILE A 150 5.11 6.83 14.34
C ILE A 150 4.38 7.72 15.37
N SER A 151 4.47 7.40 16.68
CA SER A 151 3.84 8.22 17.72
C SER A 151 4.58 9.52 17.99
N GLN A 152 5.87 9.58 17.68
CA GLN A 152 6.72 10.76 17.86
C GLN A 152 6.70 11.69 16.63
N ASP A 153 6.45 11.12 15.47
CA ASP A 153 6.40 11.85 14.19
C ASP A 153 5.25 11.33 13.32
N GLU A 154 4.16 12.08 13.32
CA GLU A 154 2.94 11.75 12.56
C GLU A 154 3.12 11.85 11.03
N SER A 155 4.23 12.43 10.56
CA SER A 155 4.57 12.42 9.13
C SER A 155 5.13 11.07 8.66
N GLY A 156 5.61 10.23 9.58
CA GLY A 156 6.28 8.96 9.32
C GLY A 156 7.72 9.10 8.85
N ARG A 157 8.26 10.32 8.78
CA ARG A 157 9.63 10.57 8.29
C ARG A 157 10.68 9.90 9.18
N ALA A 158 10.54 10.01 10.50
CA ALA A 158 11.48 9.40 11.44
C ALA A 158 11.52 7.87 11.30
N LEU A 159 10.37 7.22 11.06
CA LEU A 159 10.33 5.78 10.80
C LEU A 159 10.98 5.45 9.44
N TYR A 160 10.66 6.21 8.40
CA TYR A 160 11.27 6.02 7.08
C TYR A 160 12.80 6.10 7.14
N ASP A 161 13.35 7.13 7.78
CA ASP A 161 14.79 7.32 7.89
C ASP A 161 15.46 6.17 8.68
N ALA A 162 14.85 5.72 9.77
CA ALA A 162 15.34 4.59 10.57
C ALA A 162 15.31 3.26 9.80
N VAL A 163 14.26 3.00 9.01
CA VAL A 163 14.18 1.80 8.15
C VAL A 163 15.21 1.90 7.01
N ASN A 164 15.32 3.06 6.39
CA ASN A 164 16.27 3.28 5.30
C ASN A 164 17.73 3.10 5.76
N GLU A 165 18.10 3.63 6.92
CA GLU A 165 19.44 3.40 7.53
C GLU A 165 19.69 1.90 7.75
N ARG A 166 18.71 1.18 8.30
CA ARG A 166 18.82 -0.26 8.51
C ARG A 166 19.00 -1.02 7.19
N VAL A 167 18.26 -0.68 6.15
CA VAL A 167 18.41 -1.29 4.81
C VAL A 167 19.79 -0.99 4.21
N CYS A 168 20.36 0.20 4.49
CA CYS A 168 21.71 0.55 4.02
C CYS A 168 22.83 -0.19 4.77
N THR A 169 22.63 -0.49 6.06
CA THR A 169 23.67 -1.09 6.93
C THR A 169 23.58 -2.61 7.01
N THR A 170 22.40 -3.17 6.75
CA THR A 170 22.17 -4.63 6.77
C THR A 170 22.14 -5.12 5.33
N GLN A 171 23.04 -6.04 4.96
CA GLN A 171 22.84 -6.79 3.73
C GLN A 171 21.45 -7.46 3.84
N LEU A 172 20.57 -7.18 2.89
CA LEU A 172 19.35 -7.95 2.72
C LEU A 172 19.77 -9.41 2.76
N LYS A 173 19.07 -10.25 3.54
CA LYS A 173 19.44 -11.66 3.70
C LYS A 173 19.73 -12.24 2.33
N GLU A 174 20.81 -13.01 2.25
CA GLU A 174 21.25 -13.66 1.02
C GLU A 174 20.05 -14.32 0.30
N GLY A 175 19.90 -14.04 -0.99
CA GLY A 175 18.75 -14.49 -1.80
C GLY A 175 17.46 -13.64 -1.67
N MET A 176 17.38 -12.67 -0.76
CA MET A 176 16.17 -11.84 -0.65
C MET A 176 16.16 -10.72 -1.69
N TYR A 177 17.31 -10.15 -1.97
CA TYR A 177 17.43 -9.11 -2.99
C TYR A 177 17.05 -9.66 -4.36
N GLU A 178 17.62 -10.82 -4.74
CA GLU A 178 17.30 -11.52 -5.98
C GLU A 178 15.80 -11.84 -6.08
N GLN A 179 15.18 -12.32 -5.00
CA GLN A 179 13.74 -12.58 -4.98
C GLN A 179 12.89 -11.32 -5.17
N ILE A 180 13.33 -10.16 -4.65
CA ILE A 180 12.63 -8.89 -4.86
C ILE A 180 12.79 -8.43 -6.30
N VAL A 181 13.99 -8.53 -6.86
CA VAL A 181 14.27 -8.19 -8.27
C VAL A 181 13.46 -9.09 -9.20
N ASP A 182 13.52 -10.42 -9.03
CA ASP A 182 12.77 -11.38 -9.84
C ASP A 182 11.26 -11.09 -9.81
N LEU A 183 10.71 -10.80 -8.63
CA LEU A 183 9.30 -10.46 -8.48
C LEU A 183 8.98 -9.13 -9.17
N SER A 184 9.88 -8.14 -9.08
CA SER A 184 9.74 -6.86 -9.75
C SER A 184 9.69 -7.03 -11.28
N VAL A 185 10.62 -7.78 -11.85
CA VAL A 185 10.64 -8.09 -13.29
C VAL A 185 9.38 -8.84 -13.70
N LYS A 186 9.01 -9.88 -12.97
CA LYS A 186 7.84 -10.72 -13.27
C LYS A 186 6.54 -9.91 -13.27
N ASN A 187 6.34 -9.05 -12.28
CA ASN A 187 5.04 -8.39 -12.07
C ASN A 187 4.96 -6.99 -12.71
N ASN A 188 6.08 -6.27 -12.82
CA ASN A 188 6.09 -4.93 -13.41
C ASN A 188 6.52 -4.92 -14.89
N GLY A 189 7.05 -6.02 -15.40
CA GLY A 189 7.47 -6.18 -16.79
C GLY A 189 8.83 -5.55 -17.13
N PHE A 190 9.51 -4.96 -16.15
CA PHE A 190 10.86 -4.39 -16.29
C PHE A 190 11.58 -4.36 -14.94
N GLU A 191 12.91 -4.33 -14.99
CA GLU A 191 13.74 -4.24 -13.80
C GLU A 191 13.80 -2.80 -13.27
N LEU A 192 13.57 -2.64 -11.97
CA LEU A 192 13.73 -1.37 -11.27
C LEU A 192 15.19 -1.17 -10.88
N SER A 193 15.71 0.05 -10.97
CA SER A 193 17.04 0.34 -10.46
C SER A 193 17.13 0.10 -8.95
N ASP A 194 18.32 -0.26 -8.44
CA ASP A 194 18.55 -0.56 -7.03
C ASP A 194 18.05 0.55 -6.08
N ASN A 195 18.24 1.80 -6.46
CA ASN A 195 17.80 2.94 -5.65
C ASN A 195 16.28 3.06 -5.59
N ILE A 196 15.57 2.80 -6.69
CA ILE A 196 14.11 2.82 -6.75
C ILE A 196 13.57 1.63 -5.96
N LEU A 197 14.13 0.44 -6.19
CA LEU A 197 13.71 -0.78 -5.50
C LEU A 197 13.91 -0.65 -3.99
N ARG A 198 15.04 -0.13 -3.53
CA ARG A 198 15.30 0.16 -2.12
C ARG A 198 14.25 1.11 -1.56
N ARG A 199 13.97 2.22 -2.25
CA ARG A 199 12.95 3.20 -1.85
C ARG A 199 11.58 2.53 -1.69
N PHE A 200 11.19 1.68 -2.64
CA PHE A 200 9.92 0.96 -2.59
C PHE A 200 9.85 0.02 -1.39
N VAL A 201 10.90 -0.75 -1.12
CA VAL A 201 10.99 -1.67 0.03
C VAL A 201 10.87 -0.90 1.35
N VAL A 202 11.61 0.20 1.51
CA VAL A 202 11.55 1.04 2.73
C VAL A 202 10.14 1.63 2.90
N THR A 203 9.58 2.18 1.83
CA THR A 203 8.26 2.81 1.84
C THR A 203 7.16 1.80 2.22
N ASN A 204 7.20 0.57 1.66
CA ASN A 204 6.27 -0.49 2.00
C ASN A 204 6.39 -0.96 3.46
N THR A 205 7.62 -1.07 3.98
CA THR A 205 7.85 -1.42 5.39
C THR A 205 7.23 -0.40 6.35
N VAL A 206 7.22 0.88 5.97
CA VAL A 206 6.53 1.93 6.75
C VAL A 206 5.02 1.78 6.66
N ALA A 207 4.46 1.50 5.48
CA ALA A 207 3.01 1.30 5.30
C ALA A 207 2.49 0.11 6.13
N ASP A 208 3.19 -1.03 6.15
CA ASP A 208 2.88 -2.19 7.01
C ASP A 208 2.84 -1.81 8.50
N ALA A 209 3.85 -1.08 8.98
CA ALA A 209 3.89 -0.62 10.37
C ALA A 209 2.72 0.32 10.70
N VAL A 210 2.31 1.16 9.76
CA VAL A 210 1.17 2.09 9.89
C VAL A 210 -0.15 1.34 9.93
N ALA A 211 -0.38 0.39 9.02
CA ALA A 211 -1.56 -0.47 9.01
C ALA A 211 -1.70 -1.26 10.32
N THR A 212 -0.58 -1.86 10.76
CA THR A 212 -0.51 -2.59 12.04
C THR A 212 -0.85 -1.71 13.24
N LYS A 213 -0.32 -0.48 13.30
CA LYS A 213 -0.64 0.45 14.39
C LYS A 213 -2.10 0.87 14.36
N CYS A 214 -2.64 1.16 13.19
CA CYS A 214 -4.02 1.57 13.02
C CYS A 214 -5.00 0.49 13.46
N VAL A 215 -4.80 -0.77 13.03
CA VAL A 215 -5.69 -1.87 13.40
C VAL A 215 -5.65 -2.17 14.90
N GLU A 216 -4.51 -1.98 15.57
CA GLU A 216 -4.38 -2.14 17.01
C GLU A 216 -5.10 -1.05 17.78
N ALA A 217 -4.99 0.19 17.34
CA ALA A 217 -5.71 1.32 17.93
C ALA A 217 -7.22 1.16 17.76
N ALA A 218 -7.69 0.80 16.56
CA ALA A 218 -9.10 0.55 16.29
C ALA A 218 -9.65 -0.62 17.12
N ASP A 219 -8.90 -1.72 17.26
CA ASP A 219 -9.27 -2.87 18.10
C ASP A 219 -9.38 -2.52 19.59
N ALA A 220 -8.54 -1.61 20.06
CA ALA A 220 -8.58 -1.15 21.45
C ALA A 220 -9.81 -0.30 21.77
N LEU A 221 -10.33 0.45 20.80
CA LEU A 221 -11.53 1.26 20.94
C LEU A 221 -12.83 0.44 21.02
N MET A 222 -12.78 -0.84 20.62
CA MET A 222 -13.92 -1.75 20.59
C MET A 222 -14.05 -2.63 21.85
N LYS A 223 -13.13 -2.51 22.80
CA LYS A 223 -13.12 -3.24 24.07
C LYS A 223 -13.63 -2.40 25.21
#